data_0ad721a551706cfa9e7615099e010e18
#
_entry.id   0ad721a551706cfa9e7615099e010e18
#
_cell.length_a   1.000
_cell.length_b   1.000
_cell.length_c   1.000
_cell.angle_alpha   90.00
_cell.angle_beta   90.00
_cell.angle_gamma   90.00
#
_symmetry.space_group_name_H-M   'P 1'
#
loop_
_entity.id
_entity.type
_entity.pdbx_description
1 polymer ?
#
loop_
_entity_poly.entity_id
_entity_poly.type
_entity_poly.pdbx_seq_one_letter_code
_entity_poly.pdbx_strand_id
1 'polypeptide(L)'
;MLKGRKLLKINLLVSIILVFGFIITSFLSYNANYRTSLSNVEQVSSLTAESIYYQLTTMFTRPVNISLTMSRDTLLVTQLNEETKQMNNEEYISTLKNYLETYRGKYNFDSVFLVSEATKRYYNFNGVDRVLTEDNPENVWYYDLMKSGQEYSLNVDNDEVDGADNAITVFVNCKIYGENNKVLGVVGVGIRISYLKDFLKTYEEKYHLRTCLVNEDGIIEISTTHTGYGRTDWFSEYGRESIRSQVLDWKSDKSNLEFWTENEDNSQEKSFVASRYIPELSWHLSLIHI
;
A
#
# COMPACT_ATOMS: atom_id res chain seq x y z
N MET A 1 -52.36 -54.82 31.05
CA MET A 1 -51.27 -53.91 31.51
C MET A 1 -49.86 -54.20 30.99
N LEU A 2 -49.44 -55.45 30.77
CA LEU A 2 -48.09 -55.82 30.29
C LEU A 2 -47.74 -55.38 28.85
N LYS A 3 -48.71 -55.34 27.92
CA LYS A 3 -48.49 -54.91 26.50
C LYS A 3 -48.16 -53.40 26.40
N GLY A 4 -48.80 -52.52 27.20
CA GLY A 4 -48.56 -51.10 27.17
C GLY A 4 -47.18 -50.70 27.68
N ARG A 5 -46.67 -51.41 28.71
CA ARG A 5 -45.30 -51.17 29.23
C ARG A 5 -44.18 -51.59 28.23
N LYS A 6 -44.39 -52.67 27.44
CA LYS A 6 -43.45 -53.07 26.38
C LYS A 6 -43.41 -52.05 25.24
N LEU A 7 -44.55 -51.57 24.78
CA LEU A 7 -44.66 -50.51 23.76
C LEU A 7 -44.00 -49.19 24.21
N LEU A 8 -44.18 -48.80 25.46
CA LEU A 8 -43.55 -47.58 26.02
C LEU A 8 -42.01 -47.73 26.04
N LYS A 9 -41.47 -48.88 26.43
CA LYS A 9 -40.04 -49.16 26.41
C LYS A 9 -39.47 -49.12 25.00
N ILE A 10 -40.16 -49.69 24.02
CA ILE A 10 -39.74 -49.69 22.61
C ILE A 10 -39.73 -48.25 22.07
N ASN A 11 -40.78 -47.49 22.29
CA ASN A 11 -40.84 -46.08 21.85
C ASN A 11 -39.76 -45.23 22.52
N LEU A 12 -39.51 -45.45 23.83
CA LEU A 12 -38.41 -44.76 24.51
C LEU A 12 -37.05 -45.11 23.91
N LEU A 13 -36.80 -46.39 23.63
CA LEU A 13 -35.56 -46.85 22.99
C LEU A 13 -35.37 -46.22 21.61
N VAL A 14 -36.42 -46.24 20.78
CA VAL A 14 -36.39 -45.63 19.44
C VAL A 14 -36.13 -44.12 19.53
N SER A 15 -36.82 -43.43 20.49
CA SER A 15 -36.58 -41.99 20.70
C SER A 15 -35.12 -41.69 21.11
N ILE A 16 -34.56 -42.50 22.00
CA ILE A 16 -33.15 -42.34 22.42
C ILE A 16 -32.20 -42.55 21.20
N ILE A 17 -32.42 -43.56 20.37
CA ILE A 17 -31.61 -43.84 19.18
C ILE A 17 -31.71 -42.66 18.18
N LEU A 18 -32.92 -42.14 17.96
CA LEU A 18 -33.14 -40.98 17.08
C LEU A 18 -32.43 -39.70 17.60
N VAL A 19 -32.55 -39.42 18.89
CA VAL A 19 -31.87 -38.27 19.52
C VAL A 19 -30.37 -38.43 19.41
N PHE A 20 -29.84 -39.62 19.69
CA PHE A 20 -28.40 -39.90 19.60
C PHE A 20 -27.89 -39.78 18.15
N GLY A 21 -28.64 -40.31 17.19
CA GLY A 21 -28.34 -40.14 15.77
C GLY A 21 -28.34 -38.71 15.34
N PHE A 22 -29.31 -37.90 15.82
CA PHE A 22 -29.37 -36.46 15.54
C PHE A 22 -28.19 -35.69 16.13
N ILE A 23 -27.77 -35.98 17.37
CA ILE A 23 -26.61 -35.37 18.00
C ILE A 23 -25.35 -35.67 17.21
N ILE A 24 -25.13 -36.94 16.81
CA ILE A 24 -23.96 -37.35 16.02
C ILE A 24 -23.95 -36.63 14.67
N THR A 25 -25.05 -36.65 13.93
CA THR A 25 -25.13 -36.00 12.62
C THR A 25 -24.94 -34.47 12.73
N SER A 26 -25.51 -33.84 13.75
CA SER A 26 -25.31 -32.39 14.02
C SER A 26 -23.86 -32.06 14.33
N PHE A 27 -23.19 -32.88 15.15
CA PHE A 27 -21.79 -32.73 15.46
C PHE A 27 -20.87 -32.89 14.22
N LEU A 28 -21.11 -33.93 13.42
CA LEU A 28 -20.37 -34.14 12.19
C LEU A 28 -20.59 -33.01 11.17
N SER A 29 -21.85 -32.58 11.02
CA SER A 29 -22.20 -31.46 10.15
C SER A 29 -21.55 -30.15 10.61
N TYR A 30 -21.57 -29.88 11.91
CA TYR A 30 -20.89 -28.71 12.48
C TYR A 30 -19.39 -28.72 12.18
N ASN A 31 -18.70 -29.83 12.44
CA ASN A 31 -17.27 -29.95 12.16
C ASN A 31 -16.94 -29.82 10.67
N ALA A 32 -17.75 -30.42 9.80
CA ALA A 32 -17.57 -30.31 8.36
C ALA A 32 -17.75 -28.85 7.88
N ASN A 33 -18.82 -28.19 8.33
CA ASN A 33 -19.09 -26.80 7.99
C ASN A 33 -18.01 -25.86 8.53
N TYR A 34 -17.54 -26.08 9.78
CA TYR A 34 -16.47 -25.28 10.37
C TYR A 34 -15.16 -25.37 9.56
N ARG A 35 -14.74 -26.58 9.20
CA ARG A 35 -13.54 -26.79 8.36
C ARG A 35 -13.69 -26.16 6.97
N THR A 36 -14.86 -26.30 6.36
CA THR A 36 -15.15 -25.70 5.06
C THR A 36 -15.11 -24.16 5.17
N SER A 37 -15.65 -23.60 6.24
CA SER A 37 -15.62 -22.14 6.48
C SER A 37 -14.17 -21.62 6.62
N LEU A 38 -13.33 -22.28 7.41
CA LEU A 38 -11.91 -21.93 7.54
C LEU A 38 -11.19 -22.00 6.19
N SER A 39 -11.37 -23.08 5.45
CA SER A 39 -10.76 -23.24 4.12
C SER A 39 -11.24 -22.18 3.13
N ASN A 40 -12.50 -21.77 3.20
CA ASN A 40 -13.03 -20.69 2.37
C ASN A 40 -12.38 -19.35 2.73
N VAL A 41 -12.19 -19.04 4.02
CA VAL A 41 -11.49 -17.83 4.48
C VAL A 41 -10.06 -17.80 3.93
N GLU A 42 -9.31 -18.89 4.07
CA GLU A 42 -7.95 -19.01 3.55
C GLU A 42 -7.92 -18.77 2.03
N GLN A 43 -8.76 -19.47 1.29
CA GLN A 43 -8.80 -19.38 -0.17
C GLN A 43 -9.22 -17.97 -0.67
N VAL A 44 -10.26 -17.39 -0.06
CA VAL A 44 -10.74 -16.05 -0.43
C VAL A 44 -9.67 -15.01 -0.10
N SER A 45 -9.05 -15.08 1.08
CA SER A 45 -8.00 -14.13 1.47
C SER A 45 -6.77 -14.23 0.57
N SER A 46 -6.33 -15.45 0.25
CA SER A 46 -5.20 -15.70 -0.66
C SER A 46 -5.45 -15.12 -2.05
N LEU A 47 -6.57 -15.47 -2.68
CA LEU A 47 -6.93 -14.97 -4.01
C LEU A 47 -7.15 -13.46 -4.02
N THR A 48 -7.69 -12.91 -2.94
CA THR A 48 -7.89 -11.47 -2.80
C THR A 48 -6.57 -10.74 -2.67
N ALA A 49 -5.63 -11.25 -1.85
CA ALA A 49 -4.28 -10.69 -1.73
C ALA A 49 -3.57 -10.70 -3.09
N GLU A 50 -3.65 -11.80 -3.82
CA GLU A 50 -3.07 -11.89 -5.16
C GLU A 50 -3.69 -10.91 -6.15
N SER A 51 -5.02 -10.78 -6.15
CA SER A 51 -5.74 -9.84 -7.01
C SER A 51 -5.37 -8.38 -6.72
N ILE A 52 -5.35 -8.00 -5.44
CA ILE A 52 -4.96 -6.66 -5.02
C ILE A 52 -3.50 -6.38 -5.38
N TYR A 53 -2.60 -7.34 -5.13
CA TYR A 53 -1.19 -7.23 -5.48
C TYR A 53 -0.99 -6.88 -6.96
N TYR A 54 -1.56 -7.65 -7.88
CA TYR A 54 -1.39 -7.38 -9.32
C TYR A 54 -1.98 -6.05 -9.75
N GLN A 55 -3.10 -5.65 -9.18
CA GLN A 55 -3.70 -4.36 -9.51
C GLN A 55 -2.87 -3.20 -8.96
N LEU A 56 -2.40 -3.28 -7.72
CA LEU A 56 -1.50 -2.27 -7.13
C LEU A 56 -0.20 -2.16 -7.93
N THR A 57 0.45 -3.29 -8.24
CA THR A 57 1.68 -3.31 -9.04
C THR A 57 1.42 -2.63 -10.39
N THR A 58 0.30 -2.92 -11.05
CA THR A 58 -0.07 -2.27 -12.33
C THR A 58 -0.29 -0.76 -12.14
N MET A 59 -0.96 -0.33 -11.07
CA MET A 59 -1.21 1.08 -10.78
C MET A 59 0.08 1.88 -10.54
N PHE A 60 1.07 1.29 -9.86
CA PHE A 60 2.34 1.97 -9.55
C PHE A 60 3.41 1.81 -10.62
N THR A 61 3.40 0.74 -11.40
CA THR A 61 4.38 0.52 -12.48
C THR A 61 4.41 1.68 -13.48
N ARG A 62 3.26 2.22 -13.84
CA ARG A 62 3.17 3.34 -14.80
C ARG A 62 3.81 4.63 -14.25
N PRO A 63 3.45 5.16 -13.08
CA PRO A 63 4.10 6.35 -12.49
C PRO A 63 5.61 6.15 -12.29
N VAL A 64 6.04 5.00 -11.79
CA VAL A 64 7.47 4.69 -11.60
C VAL A 64 8.21 4.75 -12.94
N ASN A 65 7.72 4.05 -13.96
CA ASN A 65 8.36 4.03 -15.27
C ASN A 65 8.39 5.39 -15.95
N ILE A 66 7.34 6.20 -15.79
CA ILE A 66 7.30 7.56 -16.34
C ILE A 66 8.29 8.45 -15.62
N SER A 67 8.34 8.42 -14.28
CA SER A 67 9.31 9.19 -13.51
C SER A 67 10.76 8.79 -13.84
N LEU A 68 11.03 7.49 -13.98
CA LEU A 68 12.34 6.99 -14.45
C LEU A 68 12.67 7.42 -15.89
N THR A 69 11.68 7.50 -16.77
CA THR A 69 11.87 8.02 -18.12
C THR A 69 12.21 9.50 -18.10
N MET A 70 11.46 10.29 -17.31
CA MET A 70 11.73 11.72 -17.11
C MET A 70 13.13 11.96 -16.50
N SER A 71 13.54 11.14 -15.55
CA SER A 71 14.84 11.28 -14.88
C SER A 71 16.03 11.05 -15.81
N ARG A 72 15.81 10.38 -16.94
CA ARG A 72 16.81 10.12 -17.98
C ARG A 72 16.64 10.98 -19.24
N ASP A 73 15.69 11.92 -19.21
CA ASP A 73 15.42 12.79 -20.35
C ASP A 73 16.56 13.82 -20.50
N THR A 74 17.16 13.81 -21.70
CA THR A 74 18.28 14.71 -22.04
C THR A 74 17.90 16.18 -21.95
N LEU A 75 16.62 16.55 -22.16
CA LEU A 75 16.15 17.91 -21.99
C LEU A 75 16.30 18.33 -20.52
N LEU A 76 15.82 17.54 -19.56
CA LEU A 76 15.97 17.86 -18.13
C LEU A 76 17.43 17.94 -17.71
N VAL A 77 18.26 17.00 -18.16
CA VAL A 77 19.70 17.00 -17.88
C VAL A 77 20.35 18.30 -18.41
N THR A 78 20.03 18.70 -19.63
CA THR A 78 20.53 19.95 -20.22
C THR A 78 20.06 21.18 -19.46
N GLN A 79 18.77 21.24 -19.15
CA GLN A 79 18.20 22.35 -18.39
C GLN A 79 18.85 22.51 -17.00
N LEU A 80 19.02 21.40 -16.25
CA LEU A 80 19.64 21.44 -14.93
C LEU A 80 21.12 21.84 -14.96
N ASN A 81 21.86 21.46 -15.99
CA ASN A 81 23.25 21.91 -16.15
C ASN A 81 23.38 23.42 -16.42
N GLU A 82 22.37 24.02 -17.03
CA GLU A 82 22.33 25.44 -17.37
C GLU A 82 21.65 26.32 -16.30
N GLU A 83 20.96 25.71 -15.35
CA GLU A 83 20.04 26.38 -14.41
C GLU A 83 20.70 27.56 -13.69
N THR A 84 21.90 27.40 -13.13
CA THR A 84 22.56 28.45 -12.35
C THR A 84 22.81 29.73 -13.15
N LYS A 85 22.89 29.63 -14.48
CA LYS A 85 23.02 30.79 -15.38
C LYS A 85 21.68 31.39 -15.80
N GLN A 86 20.60 30.62 -15.65
CA GLN A 86 19.26 30.90 -16.19
C GLN A 86 18.21 31.16 -15.10
N MET A 87 18.62 31.25 -13.83
CA MET A 87 17.71 31.25 -12.66
C MET A 87 16.58 32.29 -12.72
N ASN A 88 16.81 33.42 -13.36
CA ASN A 88 15.86 34.53 -13.50
C ASN A 88 15.34 34.71 -14.92
N ASN A 89 15.60 33.77 -15.80
CA ASN A 89 15.14 33.78 -17.18
C ASN A 89 13.72 33.18 -17.25
N GLU A 90 12.74 33.99 -17.60
CA GLU A 90 11.32 33.62 -17.70
C GLU A 90 11.11 32.51 -18.77
N GLU A 91 11.83 32.55 -19.88
CA GLU A 91 11.74 31.53 -20.93
C GLU A 91 12.23 30.18 -20.43
N TYR A 92 13.31 30.16 -19.66
CA TYR A 92 13.84 28.96 -19.00
C TYR A 92 12.80 28.36 -18.04
N ILE A 93 12.24 29.17 -17.15
CA ILE A 93 11.21 28.74 -16.19
C ILE A 93 9.96 28.24 -16.93
N SER A 94 9.54 28.95 -17.97
CA SER A 94 8.39 28.55 -18.80
C SER A 94 8.63 27.23 -19.52
N THR A 95 9.85 26.95 -19.97
CA THR A 95 10.22 25.67 -20.60
C THR A 95 10.07 24.52 -19.62
N LEU A 96 10.57 24.64 -18.39
CA LEU A 96 10.42 23.61 -17.35
C LEU A 96 8.94 23.42 -16.95
N LYS A 97 8.22 24.52 -16.74
CA LYS A 97 6.79 24.50 -16.46
C LYS A 97 6.02 23.74 -17.53
N ASN A 98 6.22 24.07 -18.80
CA ASN A 98 5.53 23.43 -19.92
C ASN A 98 5.87 21.95 -20.04
N TYR A 99 7.13 21.58 -19.78
CA TYR A 99 7.56 20.20 -19.73
C TYR A 99 6.78 19.42 -18.65
N LEU A 100 6.76 19.91 -17.42
CA LEU A 100 6.08 19.26 -16.30
C LEU A 100 4.56 19.18 -16.53
N GLU A 101 3.93 20.25 -17.01
CA GLU A 101 2.50 20.28 -17.34
C GLU A 101 2.14 19.32 -18.48
N THR A 102 3.03 19.14 -19.46
CA THR A 102 2.83 18.19 -20.55
C THR A 102 2.72 16.76 -20.01
N TYR A 103 3.62 16.37 -19.11
CA TYR A 103 3.56 15.05 -18.48
C TYR A 103 2.34 14.91 -17.56
N ARG A 104 2.04 15.94 -16.77
CA ARG A 104 0.85 15.97 -15.91
C ARG A 104 -0.42 15.73 -16.70
N GLY A 105 -0.66 16.52 -17.74
CA GLY A 105 -1.86 16.42 -18.57
C GLY A 105 -1.90 15.15 -19.41
N LYS A 106 -0.78 14.72 -20.01
CA LYS A 106 -0.72 13.53 -20.86
C LYS A 106 -1.03 12.25 -20.10
N TYR A 107 -0.59 12.15 -18.85
CA TYR A 107 -0.70 10.93 -18.05
C TYR A 107 -1.73 11.02 -16.94
N ASN A 108 -2.39 12.17 -16.82
CA ASN A 108 -3.39 12.45 -15.79
C ASN A 108 -2.86 12.25 -14.37
N PHE A 109 -1.67 12.81 -14.11
CA PHE A 109 -1.13 12.88 -12.76
C PHE A 109 -1.71 14.07 -12.01
N ASP A 110 -1.84 13.94 -10.68
CA ASP A 110 -2.27 15.04 -9.83
C ASP A 110 -1.15 16.06 -9.67
N SER A 111 0.09 15.60 -9.53
CA SER A 111 1.28 16.43 -9.42
C SER A 111 2.42 15.94 -10.31
N VAL A 112 3.25 16.86 -10.82
CA VAL A 112 4.52 16.58 -11.49
C VAL A 112 5.49 17.68 -11.10
N PHE A 113 6.69 17.31 -10.66
CA PHE A 113 7.65 18.24 -10.10
C PHE A 113 9.10 17.91 -10.47
N LEU A 114 9.97 18.89 -10.27
CA LEU A 114 11.42 18.80 -10.44
C LEU A 114 12.12 19.58 -9.32
N VAL A 115 13.10 18.98 -8.68
CA VAL A 115 13.99 19.67 -7.73
C VAL A 115 15.40 19.69 -8.27
N SER A 116 16.00 20.86 -8.36
CA SER A 116 17.41 21.02 -8.73
C SER A 116 18.32 20.77 -7.54
N GLU A 117 19.37 19.96 -7.73
CA GLU A 117 20.40 19.76 -6.69
C GLU A 117 21.28 21.02 -6.53
N ALA A 118 21.52 21.77 -7.61
CA ALA A 118 22.40 22.93 -7.59
C ALA A 118 21.81 24.12 -6.83
N THR A 119 20.51 24.35 -6.96
CA THR A 119 19.83 25.54 -6.41
C THR A 119 18.81 25.22 -5.33
N LYS A 120 18.48 23.93 -5.15
CA LYS A 120 17.37 23.43 -4.29
C LYS A 120 16.01 24.00 -4.67
N ARG A 121 15.86 24.61 -5.86
CA ARG A 121 14.57 25.09 -6.36
C ARG A 121 13.67 23.92 -6.68
N TYR A 122 12.44 24.01 -6.18
CA TYR A 122 11.34 23.13 -6.50
C TYR A 122 10.51 23.76 -7.63
N TYR A 123 10.43 23.09 -8.75
CA TYR A 123 9.61 23.45 -9.90
C TYR A 123 8.42 22.52 -9.98
N ASN A 124 7.26 23.06 -10.32
CA ASN A 124 6.07 22.29 -10.62
C ASN A 124 5.38 22.82 -11.90
N PHE A 125 4.18 22.34 -12.17
CA PHE A 125 3.39 22.77 -13.31
C PHE A 125 2.89 24.24 -13.24
N ASN A 126 3.08 24.93 -12.12
CA ASN A 126 2.83 26.37 -11.98
C ASN A 126 4.11 27.22 -12.17
N GLY A 127 5.29 26.61 -12.15
CA GLY A 127 6.58 27.26 -12.27
C GLY A 127 7.48 26.98 -11.06
N VAL A 128 8.23 28.01 -10.59
CA VAL A 128 9.02 27.92 -9.35
C VAL A 128 8.08 28.05 -8.17
N ASP A 129 8.11 27.05 -7.28
CA ASP A 129 7.27 27.02 -6.09
C ASP A 129 8.06 27.50 -4.85
N ARG A 130 9.14 26.81 -4.52
CA ARG A 130 9.94 27.06 -3.32
C ARG A 130 11.39 26.63 -3.48
N VAL A 131 12.19 26.94 -2.46
CA VAL A 131 13.57 26.43 -2.33
C VAL A 131 13.58 25.49 -1.13
N LEU A 132 14.05 24.27 -1.33
CA LEU A 132 14.13 23.28 -0.27
C LEU A 132 15.28 23.58 0.69
N THR A 133 15.04 23.39 1.98
CA THR A 133 16.05 23.52 3.06
C THR A 133 16.04 22.25 3.92
N GLU A 134 17.20 21.88 4.46
CA GLU A 134 17.34 20.61 5.21
C GLU A 134 16.69 20.67 6.60
N ASP A 135 16.51 21.87 7.14
CA ASP A 135 15.86 22.12 8.43
C ASP A 135 14.32 22.09 8.38
N ASN A 136 13.74 22.12 7.19
CA ASN A 136 12.29 22.01 7.01
C ASN A 136 11.86 20.53 6.99
N PRO A 137 11.02 20.07 7.95
CA PRO A 137 10.56 18.68 8.02
C PRO A 137 9.79 18.23 6.77
N GLU A 138 9.15 19.15 6.04
CA GLU A 138 8.43 18.83 4.78
C GLU A 138 9.38 18.47 3.62
N ASN A 139 10.68 18.68 3.78
CA ASN A 139 11.69 18.39 2.76
C ASN A 139 12.46 17.07 3.04
N VAL A 140 12.16 16.37 4.11
CA VAL A 140 12.89 15.15 4.57
C VAL A 140 12.97 14.11 3.45
N TRP A 141 11.88 13.88 2.71
CA TRP A 141 11.81 12.94 1.59
C TRP A 141 12.92 13.15 0.55
N TYR A 142 13.25 14.41 0.25
CA TYR A 142 14.28 14.78 -0.73
C TYR A 142 15.68 14.42 -0.20
N TYR A 143 15.99 14.84 1.02
CA TYR A 143 17.31 14.62 1.60
C TYR A 143 17.56 13.15 1.92
N ASP A 144 16.53 12.40 2.32
CA ASP A 144 16.62 10.96 2.55
C ASP A 144 16.87 10.22 1.22
N LEU A 145 16.16 10.56 0.15
CA LEU A 145 16.44 10.01 -1.17
C LEU A 145 17.87 10.34 -1.61
N MET A 146 18.31 11.60 -1.47
CA MET A 146 19.67 12.03 -1.87
C MET A 146 20.77 11.26 -1.11
N LYS A 147 20.59 10.99 0.17
CA LYS A 147 21.51 10.21 1.03
C LYS A 147 21.44 8.70 0.76
N SER A 148 20.33 8.22 0.23
CA SER A 148 20.15 6.79 -0.07
C SER A 148 20.95 6.35 -1.30
N GLY A 149 21.28 5.05 -1.36
CA GLY A 149 21.85 4.41 -2.56
C GLY A 149 20.82 4.12 -3.66
N GLN A 150 19.53 4.42 -3.43
CA GLN A 150 18.44 4.10 -4.34
C GLN A 150 18.36 5.08 -5.51
N GLU A 151 17.95 4.59 -6.69
CA GLU A 151 17.67 5.43 -7.87
C GLU A 151 16.37 6.22 -7.70
N TYR A 152 15.38 5.64 -7.01
CA TYR A 152 14.11 6.26 -6.71
C TYR A 152 13.56 5.83 -5.35
N SER A 153 12.59 6.58 -4.84
CA SER A 153 11.82 6.25 -3.63
C SER A 153 10.35 6.62 -3.81
N LEU A 154 9.50 6.04 -2.98
CA LEU A 154 8.12 6.49 -2.81
C LEU A 154 7.93 7.02 -1.40
N ASN A 155 7.09 8.03 -1.27
CA ASN A 155 6.59 8.50 0.02
C ASN A 155 5.13 8.92 -0.09
N VAL A 156 4.44 8.90 1.04
CA VAL A 156 3.07 9.41 1.17
C VAL A 156 3.14 10.71 1.96
N ASP A 157 2.64 11.78 1.35
CA ASP A 157 2.67 13.10 1.94
C ASP A 157 1.49 13.94 1.45
N ASN A 158 1.27 15.11 2.08
CA ASN A 158 0.33 16.08 1.55
C ASN A 158 0.95 16.84 0.38
N ASP A 159 0.16 17.06 -0.67
CA ASP A 159 0.58 17.88 -1.81
C ASP A 159 0.32 19.35 -1.53
N GLU A 160 1.37 20.08 -1.13
CA GLU A 160 1.32 21.51 -0.77
C GLU A 160 1.30 22.45 -1.97
N VAL A 161 1.38 21.90 -3.19
CA VAL A 161 1.36 22.73 -4.41
C VAL A 161 0.03 23.45 -4.54
N ASP A 162 0.08 24.71 -4.92
CA ASP A 162 -1.13 25.53 -5.13
C ASP A 162 -2.06 24.87 -6.16
N GLY A 163 -3.32 24.66 -5.76
CA GLY A 163 -4.32 23.92 -6.53
C GLY A 163 -4.36 22.40 -6.29
N ALA A 164 -3.50 21.84 -5.45
CA ALA A 164 -3.55 20.43 -5.05
C ALA A 164 -4.45 20.17 -3.82
N ASP A 165 -5.00 21.25 -3.22
CA ASP A 165 -5.91 21.19 -2.07
C ASP A 165 -5.34 20.46 -0.84
N ASN A 166 -4.02 20.46 -0.69
CA ASN A 166 -3.30 19.75 0.36
C ASN A 166 -3.68 18.25 0.44
N ALA A 167 -3.97 17.66 -0.71
CA ALA A 167 -4.44 16.29 -0.81
C ALA A 167 -3.31 15.30 -0.49
N ILE A 168 -3.63 14.27 0.30
CA ILE A 168 -2.68 13.19 0.56
C ILE A 168 -2.39 12.44 -0.75
N THR A 169 -1.11 12.37 -1.07
CA THR A 169 -0.60 11.96 -2.38
C THR A 169 0.55 10.96 -2.20
N VAL A 170 0.61 9.95 -3.04
CA VAL A 170 1.80 9.10 -3.18
C VAL A 170 2.70 9.74 -4.22
N PHE A 171 3.92 10.09 -3.82
CA PHE A 171 4.93 10.64 -4.70
C PHE A 171 5.94 9.56 -5.11
N VAL A 172 6.28 9.54 -6.38
CA VAL A 172 7.40 8.78 -6.94
C VAL A 172 8.51 9.76 -7.23
N ASN A 173 9.64 9.62 -6.55
CA ASN A 173 10.77 10.55 -6.60
C ASN A 173 11.96 9.85 -7.25
N CYS A 174 12.45 10.30 -8.40
CA CYS A 174 13.54 9.69 -9.16
C CYS A 174 14.74 10.64 -9.28
N LYS A 175 15.95 10.17 -8.96
CA LYS A 175 17.19 10.93 -9.15
C LYS A 175 17.49 11.13 -10.63
N ILE A 176 17.86 12.36 -11.00
CA ILE A 176 18.36 12.70 -12.33
C ILE A 176 19.87 12.67 -12.29
N TYR A 177 20.47 11.88 -13.17
CA TYR A 177 21.93 11.74 -13.27
C TYR A 177 22.46 12.46 -14.50
N GLY A 178 23.49 13.26 -14.29
CA GLY A 178 24.29 13.86 -15.35
C GLY A 178 25.52 13.02 -15.68
N GLU A 179 26.51 13.69 -16.27
CA GLU A 179 27.79 13.06 -16.56
C GLU A 179 28.49 12.55 -15.29
N ASN A 180 29.24 11.45 -15.43
CA ASN A 180 29.96 10.79 -14.34
C ASN A 180 29.08 10.39 -13.14
N ASN A 181 27.80 10.06 -13.36
CA ASN A 181 26.82 9.70 -12.31
C ASN A 181 26.61 10.78 -11.24
N LYS A 182 26.90 12.03 -11.54
CA LYS A 182 26.59 13.15 -10.65
C LYS A 182 25.07 13.35 -10.60
N VAL A 183 24.49 13.38 -9.41
CA VAL A 183 23.06 13.71 -9.25
C VAL A 183 22.87 15.20 -9.53
N LEU A 184 21.96 15.52 -10.45
CA LEU A 184 21.60 16.88 -10.85
C LEU A 184 20.31 17.37 -10.19
N GLY A 185 19.48 16.44 -9.73
CA GLY A 185 18.22 16.75 -9.13
C GLY A 185 17.33 15.54 -8.93
N VAL A 186 16.07 15.78 -8.61
CA VAL A 186 15.02 14.78 -8.47
C VAL A 186 13.80 15.23 -9.29
N VAL A 187 13.25 14.33 -10.09
CA VAL A 187 11.99 14.52 -10.80
C VAL A 187 10.99 13.50 -10.32
N GLY A 188 9.73 13.87 -10.24
CA GLY A 188 8.73 12.94 -9.79
C GLY A 188 7.30 13.28 -10.19
N VAL A 189 6.41 12.34 -9.91
CA VAL A 189 4.98 12.47 -10.12
C VAL A 189 4.22 12.12 -8.85
N GLY A 190 3.02 12.70 -8.67
CA GLY A 190 2.12 12.46 -7.56
C GLY A 190 0.78 11.89 -8.01
N ILE A 191 0.24 10.95 -7.22
CA ILE A 191 -1.07 10.35 -7.41
C ILE A 191 -1.85 10.45 -6.10
N ARG A 192 -3.05 11.03 -6.13
CA ARG A 192 -3.90 11.15 -4.95
C ARG A 192 -4.27 9.78 -4.36
N ILE A 193 -4.13 9.67 -3.05
CA ILE A 193 -4.38 8.44 -2.31
C ILE A 193 -5.87 8.03 -2.31
N SER A 194 -6.79 8.96 -2.57
CA SER A 194 -8.24 8.69 -2.59
C SER A 194 -8.59 7.54 -3.54
N TYR A 195 -7.97 7.48 -4.71
CA TYR A 195 -8.19 6.38 -5.67
C TYR A 195 -7.80 5.01 -5.10
N LEU A 196 -6.70 4.96 -4.34
CA LEU A 196 -6.23 3.73 -3.69
C LEU A 196 -7.14 3.33 -2.53
N LYS A 197 -7.59 4.30 -1.73
CA LYS A 197 -8.54 4.05 -0.65
C LYS A 197 -9.86 3.49 -1.16
N ASP A 198 -10.43 4.07 -2.21
CA ASP A 198 -11.68 3.60 -2.82
C ASP A 198 -11.52 2.19 -3.41
N PHE A 199 -10.38 1.93 -4.02
CA PHE A 199 -10.01 0.61 -4.51
C PHE A 199 -9.94 -0.42 -3.37
N LEU A 200 -9.17 -0.17 -2.31
CA LEU A 200 -9.06 -1.07 -1.16
C LEU A 200 -10.42 -1.27 -0.46
N LYS A 201 -11.20 -0.20 -0.29
CA LYS A 201 -12.52 -0.24 0.31
C LYS A 201 -13.47 -1.20 -0.42
N THR A 202 -13.41 -1.23 -1.75
CA THR A 202 -14.22 -2.16 -2.55
C THR A 202 -13.96 -3.63 -2.17
N TYR A 203 -12.70 -3.99 -1.92
CA TYR A 203 -12.33 -5.34 -1.48
C TYR A 203 -12.71 -5.60 -0.02
N GLU A 204 -12.48 -4.63 0.86
CA GLU A 204 -12.85 -4.75 2.28
C GLU A 204 -14.34 -5.00 2.48
N GLU A 205 -15.18 -4.23 1.79
CA GLU A 205 -16.65 -4.37 1.86
C GLU A 205 -17.12 -5.70 1.25
N LYS A 206 -16.52 -6.12 0.14
CA LYS A 206 -16.95 -7.34 -0.56
C LYS A 206 -16.57 -8.62 0.17
N TYR A 207 -15.41 -8.65 0.80
CA TYR A 207 -14.83 -9.86 1.37
C TYR A 207 -14.69 -9.83 2.90
N HIS A 208 -15.16 -8.77 3.56
CA HIS A 208 -15.13 -8.60 5.02
C HIS A 208 -13.72 -8.76 5.61
N LEU A 209 -12.76 -8.05 5.02
CA LEU A 209 -11.36 -8.05 5.44
C LEU A 209 -10.85 -6.62 5.62
N ARG A 210 -9.66 -6.48 6.19
CA ARG A 210 -8.92 -5.21 6.25
C ARG A 210 -7.69 -5.30 5.39
N THR A 211 -7.40 -4.22 4.66
CA THR A 211 -6.24 -4.13 3.76
C THR A 211 -5.37 -2.94 4.14
N CYS A 212 -4.08 -3.20 4.23
CA CYS A 212 -3.09 -2.17 4.51
C CYS A 212 -1.87 -2.34 3.59
N LEU A 213 -1.29 -1.23 3.15
CA LEU A 213 0.06 -1.17 2.63
C LEU A 213 0.97 -0.68 3.75
N VAL A 214 1.95 -1.49 4.11
CA VAL A 214 2.82 -1.29 5.26
C VAL A 214 4.26 -1.19 4.77
N ASN A 215 5.00 -0.19 5.21
CA ASN A 215 6.41 -0.03 4.84
C ASN A 215 7.33 -1.00 5.60
N GLU A 216 8.62 -0.95 5.33
CA GLU A 216 9.62 -1.83 5.94
C GLU A 216 9.83 -1.59 7.44
N ASP A 217 9.37 -0.45 7.98
CA ASP A 217 9.38 -0.14 9.42
C ASP A 217 8.11 -0.61 10.14
N GLY A 218 7.11 -1.10 9.41
CA GLY A 218 5.83 -1.52 9.96
C GLY A 218 4.76 -0.42 10.01
N ILE A 219 5.05 0.75 9.43
CA ILE A 219 4.10 1.87 9.39
C ILE A 219 3.09 1.69 8.26
N ILE A 220 1.84 1.97 8.54
CA ILE A 220 0.76 1.97 7.54
C ILE A 220 0.94 3.17 6.61
N GLU A 221 1.31 2.92 5.37
CA GLU A 221 1.36 3.95 4.33
C GLU A 221 -0.02 4.25 3.77
N ILE A 222 -0.79 3.21 3.49
CA ILE A 222 -2.14 3.33 2.92
C ILE A 222 -3.06 2.28 3.51
N SER A 223 -4.19 2.72 4.02
CA SER A 223 -5.38 1.89 4.28
C SER A 223 -6.64 2.72 4.06
N THR A 224 -7.81 2.15 4.25
CA THR A 224 -9.07 2.89 4.18
C THR A 224 -9.21 3.92 5.30
N THR A 225 -8.54 3.70 6.44
CA THR A 225 -8.64 4.54 7.65
C THR A 225 -7.38 5.33 7.98
N HIS A 226 -6.18 4.85 7.59
CA HIS A 226 -4.90 5.45 7.93
C HIS A 226 -4.09 5.82 6.68
N THR A 227 -3.09 6.68 6.87
CA THR A 227 -2.11 7.06 5.84
C THR A 227 -0.72 7.16 6.47
N GLY A 228 0.34 7.10 5.66
CA GLY A 228 1.72 7.25 6.12
C GLY A 228 1.98 8.54 6.89
N TYR A 229 1.24 9.59 6.58
CA TYR A 229 1.28 10.87 7.30
C TYR A 229 0.97 10.73 8.80
N GLY A 230 0.05 9.84 9.18
CA GLY A 230 -0.31 9.56 10.57
C GLY A 230 0.69 8.70 11.33
N ARG A 231 1.66 8.08 10.66
CA ARG A 231 2.70 7.19 11.21
C ARG A 231 2.17 6.11 12.15
N THR A 232 1.01 5.54 11.81
CA THR A 232 0.39 4.46 12.59
C THR A 232 1.12 3.14 12.34
N ASP A 233 1.57 2.51 13.41
CA ASP A 233 2.19 1.19 13.33
C ASP A 233 1.13 0.09 13.18
N TRP A 234 1.25 -0.73 12.13
CA TRP A 234 0.29 -1.77 11.79
C TRP A 234 0.18 -2.86 12.84
N PHE A 235 1.30 -3.26 13.42
CA PHE A 235 1.35 -4.38 14.36
C PHE A 235 0.70 -4.00 15.69
N SER A 236 1.00 -2.81 16.18
CA SER A 236 0.38 -2.26 17.39
C SER A 236 -1.11 -1.97 17.18
N GLU A 237 -1.48 -1.39 16.04
CA GLU A 237 -2.87 -1.04 15.73
C GLU A 237 -3.81 -2.26 15.72
N TYR A 238 -3.30 -3.39 15.23
CA TYR A 238 -4.10 -4.62 15.12
C TYR A 238 -3.78 -5.68 16.19
N GLY A 239 -2.95 -5.36 17.21
CA GLY A 239 -2.54 -6.30 18.26
C GLY A 239 -1.83 -7.54 17.69
N ARG A 240 -0.82 -7.32 16.85
CA ARG A 240 -0.11 -8.38 16.09
C ARG A 240 1.42 -8.27 16.20
N GLU A 241 1.93 -7.75 17.30
CA GLU A 241 3.36 -7.51 17.48
C GLU A 241 4.21 -8.79 17.35
N SER A 242 3.70 -9.92 17.81
CA SER A 242 4.38 -11.23 17.75
C SER A 242 4.71 -11.71 16.33
N ILE A 243 4.01 -11.23 15.31
CA ILE A 243 4.24 -11.62 13.92
C ILE A 243 5.03 -10.59 13.10
N ARG A 244 5.49 -9.50 13.72
CA ARG A 244 6.22 -8.38 13.05
C ARG A 244 7.37 -8.89 12.18
N SER A 245 8.32 -9.60 12.78
CA SER A 245 9.49 -10.11 12.04
C SER A 245 9.07 -11.07 10.93
N GLN A 246 8.09 -11.93 11.18
CA GLN A 246 7.61 -12.89 10.18
C GLN A 246 7.06 -12.18 8.93
N VAL A 247 6.32 -11.08 9.10
CA VAL A 247 5.75 -10.30 7.99
C VAL A 247 6.82 -9.45 7.31
N LEU A 248 7.61 -8.68 8.07
CA LEU A 248 8.58 -7.73 7.49
C LEU A 248 9.78 -8.40 6.83
N ASP A 249 10.18 -9.59 7.30
CA ASP A 249 11.28 -10.37 6.71
C ASP A 249 10.84 -11.12 5.44
N TRP A 250 9.53 -11.23 5.18
CA TRP A 250 9.00 -11.89 3.99
C TRP A 250 9.10 -10.98 2.76
N LYS A 251 10.13 -11.16 1.95
CA LYS A 251 10.41 -10.34 0.76
C LYS A 251 10.06 -11.05 -0.56
N SER A 252 9.11 -11.99 -0.55
CA SER A 252 8.68 -12.68 -1.77
C SER A 252 7.60 -11.89 -2.50
N ASP A 253 7.83 -11.65 -3.79
CA ASP A 253 6.85 -11.11 -4.75
C ASP A 253 6.06 -12.22 -5.48
N LYS A 254 6.49 -13.49 -5.33
CA LYS A 254 5.92 -14.63 -6.06
C LYS A 254 4.81 -15.35 -5.30
N SER A 255 4.78 -15.23 -3.99
CA SER A 255 3.82 -15.92 -3.14
C SER A 255 3.44 -15.10 -1.93
N ASN A 256 2.21 -15.30 -1.44
CA ASN A 256 1.78 -14.75 -0.18
C ASN A 256 2.44 -15.49 0.99
N LEU A 257 2.66 -14.77 2.08
CA LEU A 257 2.83 -15.32 3.41
C LEU A 257 1.43 -15.46 4.02
N GLU A 258 1.04 -16.66 4.45
CA GLU A 258 -0.33 -16.96 4.88
C GLU A 258 -0.33 -17.76 6.16
N PHE A 259 -1.07 -17.31 7.18
CA PHE A 259 -1.18 -18.04 8.45
C PHE A 259 -2.34 -17.51 9.32
N TRP A 260 -2.78 -18.35 10.25
CA TRP A 260 -3.70 -17.96 11.31
C TRP A 260 -2.91 -17.36 12.49
N THR A 261 -3.42 -16.27 13.06
CA THR A 261 -2.86 -15.63 14.24
C THR A 261 -3.97 -15.27 15.23
N GLU A 262 -3.59 -15.11 16.50
CA GLU A 262 -4.49 -14.66 17.56
C GLU A 262 -4.25 -13.17 17.82
N ASN A 263 -5.28 -12.45 18.22
CA ASN A 263 -5.14 -11.07 18.67
C ASN A 263 -4.52 -11.05 20.07
N GLU A 264 -3.44 -10.29 20.27
CA GLU A 264 -2.74 -10.21 21.56
C GLU A 264 -3.59 -9.57 22.65
N ASP A 265 -4.47 -8.63 22.25
CA ASP A 265 -5.41 -7.97 23.16
C ASP A 265 -6.65 -8.84 23.44
N ASN A 266 -6.98 -9.78 22.55
CA ASN A 266 -8.12 -10.67 22.66
C ASN A 266 -7.81 -12.05 22.06
N SER A 267 -7.25 -12.96 22.86
CA SER A 267 -6.82 -14.30 22.44
C SER A 267 -7.97 -15.21 21.92
N GLN A 268 -9.23 -14.83 22.08
CA GLN A 268 -10.39 -15.55 21.51
C GLN A 268 -10.63 -15.19 20.04
N GLU A 269 -10.04 -14.10 19.57
CA GLU A 269 -10.20 -13.62 18.19
C GLU A 269 -9.06 -14.13 17.33
N LYS A 270 -9.39 -15.11 16.46
CA LYS A 270 -8.46 -15.64 15.45
C LYS A 270 -8.71 -14.97 14.13
N SER A 271 -7.64 -14.49 13.52
CA SER A 271 -7.69 -13.87 12.20
C SER A 271 -6.76 -14.59 11.23
N PHE A 272 -7.12 -14.61 9.98
CA PHE A 272 -6.25 -15.07 8.91
C PHE A 272 -5.51 -13.87 8.32
N VAL A 273 -4.19 -13.96 8.27
CA VAL A 273 -3.30 -12.96 7.68
C VAL A 273 -2.76 -13.48 6.36
N ALA A 274 -2.87 -12.67 5.31
CA ALA A 274 -2.17 -12.87 4.05
C ALA A 274 -1.33 -11.61 3.78
N SER A 275 -0.02 -11.79 3.62
CA SER A 275 0.91 -10.69 3.32
C SER A 275 1.73 -10.97 2.08
N ARG A 276 2.00 -9.94 1.27
CA ARG A 276 2.82 -10.04 0.06
C ARG A 276 3.69 -8.81 -0.10
N TYR A 277 4.97 -9.00 -0.36
CA TYR A 277 5.90 -7.92 -0.60
C TYR A 277 5.75 -7.37 -2.02
N ILE A 278 5.80 -6.05 -2.16
CA ILE A 278 5.75 -5.31 -3.43
C ILE A 278 7.10 -4.61 -3.61
N PRO A 279 8.04 -5.21 -4.36
CA PRO A 279 9.41 -4.69 -4.48
C PRO A 279 9.49 -3.25 -4.99
N GLU A 280 8.64 -2.89 -5.96
CA GLU A 280 8.63 -1.57 -6.57
C GLU A 280 8.28 -0.45 -5.58
N LEU A 281 7.57 -0.78 -4.52
CA LEU A 281 7.17 0.16 -3.46
C LEU A 281 8.06 0.04 -2.22
N SER A 282 8.77 -1.08 -2.05
CA SER A 282 9.37 -1.52 -0.79
C SER A 282 8.34 -1.64 0.35
N TRP A 283 7.12 -2.04 0.02
CA TRP A 283 6.00 -2.17 0.95
C TRP A 283 5.45 -3.60 0.99
N HIS A 284 4.77 -3.91 2.08
CA HIS A 284 3.99 -5.14 2.25
C HIS A 284 2.50 -4.83 2.06
N LEU A 285 1.83 -5.52 1.15
CA LEU A 285 0.38 -5.64 1.17
C LEU A 285 0.03 -6.63 2.28
N SER A 286 -0.73 -6.20 3.28
CA SER A 286 -1.21 -7.05 4.37
C SER A 286 -2.73 -7.04 4.42
N LEU A 287 -3.32 -8.23 4.43
CA LEU A 287 -4.75 -8.47 4.59
C LEU A 287 -5.00 -9.20 5.90
N ILE A 288 -6.00 -8.74 6.65
CA ILE A 288 -6.53 -9.43 7.83
C ILE A 288 -7.99 -9.75 7.57
N HIS A 289 -8.34 -11.04 7.59
CA HIS A 289 -9.72 -11.50 7.60
C HIS A 289 -10.16 -11.67 9.06
N ILE A 290 -11.18 -10.90 9.47
CA ILE A 290 -11.66 -10.81 10.85
C ILE A 290 -12.88 -11.73 11.02
#